data_f14f2eed88428e39ee62fed497502378
#
_entry.id   f14f2eed88428e39ee62fed497502378
#
_cell.length_a   1.000
_cell.length_b   1.000
_cell.length_c   1.000
_cell.angle_alpha   90.00
_cell.angle_beta   90.00
_cell.angle_gamma   90.00
#
_symmetry.space_group_name_H-M   'P 1'
#
loop_
_entity.id
_entity.type
_entity.pdbx_description
1 polymer ?
#
loop_
_entity_poly.entity_id
_entity_poly.type
_entity_poly.pdbx_seq_one_letter_code
_entity_poly.pdbx_strand_id
1 'polypeptide(L)'
;MSDADGYTSGAFTYMELKHLNPNLDIKYILHKGKEHGIVLEELKNINYDFDLLVIPDGGSNDKQQIETLNKQNKQVLILDHHLYNETLSNNAIRINCQDGQYSNTEISGVGVCYKFFHLYEELNNLEHYSDTMLDLVAIGNIGDMMDLRSLETRYLCQKGLDLFNEGKGNKFIRALVQHQEKRIGDTLNFIKVA
;
A
#
# COMPACT_ATOMS: atom_id res chain seq x y z
N MET A 1 3.67 -4.95 -7.10
CA MET A 1 3.57 -4.82 -8.59
C MET A 1 4.02 -3.43 -9.01
N SER A 2 4.48 -3.25 -10.27
CA SER A 2 4.84 -1.90 -10.77
C SER A 2 3.61 -1.25 -11.42
N ASP A 3 2.52 -1.15 -10.69
CA ASP A 3 1.26 -0.49 -11.08
C ASP A 3 0.84 0.59 -10.07
N ALA A 4 -0.34 1.14 -10.25
CA ALA A 4 -0.82 2.25 -9.43
C ALA A 4 -1.00 1.84 -7.97
N ASP A 5 -1.50 0.62 -7.70
CA ASP A 5 -1.71 0.13 -6.35
C ASP A 5 -0.38 -0.15 -5.64
N GLY A 6 0.57 -0.84 -6.29
CA GLY A 6 1.89 -1.10 -5.72
C GLY A 6 2.67 0.17 -5.39
N TYR A 7 2.64 1.19 -6.26
CA TYR A 7 3.29 2.49 -5.98
C TYR A 7 2.61 3.25 -4.85
N THR A 8 1.28 3.28 -4.81
CA THR A 8 0.55 3.98 -3.74
C THR A 8 0.69 3.27 -2.41
N SER A 9 0.67 1.93 -2.39
CA SER A 9 0.91 1.10 -1.20
C SER A 9 2.30 1.33 -0.62
N GLY A 10 3.34 1.32 -1.46
CA GLY A 10 4.70 1.60 -1.04
C GLY A 10 4.89 3.01 -0.50
N ALA A 11 4.34 4.02 -1.19
CA ALA A 11 4.42 5.42 -0.76
C ALA A 11 3.67 5.64 0.56
N PHE A 12 2.44 5.11 0.69
CA PHE A 12 1.64 5.18 1.89
C PHE A 12 2.38 4.58 3.09
N THR A 13 2.84 3.34 2.95
CA THR A 13 3.57 2.62 4.01
C THR A 13 4.84 3.36 4.43
N TYR A 14 5.62 3.87 3.47
CA TYR A 14 6.83 4.65 3.78
C TYR A 14 6.51 5.92 4.57
N MET A 15 5.48 6.66 4.15
CA MET A 15 5.08 7.91 4.80
C MET A 15 4.56 7.67 6.22
N GLU A 16 3.76 6.62 6.43
CA GLU A 16 3.30 6.21 7.76
C GLU A 16 4.44 5.84 8.69
N LEU A 17 5.33 4.96 8.26
CA LEU A 17 6.48 4.54 9.07
C LEU A 17 7.36 5.74 9.45
N LYS A 18 7.57 6.70 8.53
CA LYS A 18 8.31 7.93 8.81
C LYS A 18 7.57 8.89 9.71
N HIS A 19 6.24 8.94 9.65
CA HIS A 19 5.42 9.72 10.58
C HIS A 19 5.50 9.15 11.99
N LEU A 20 5.35 7.84 12.13
CA LEU A 20 5.44 7.13 13.42
C LEU A 20 6.82 7.24 14.06
N ASN A 21 7.87 7.18 13.27
CA ASN A 21 9.24 7.38 13.73
C ASN A 21 10.11 8.03 12.65
N PRO A 22 10.32 9.35 12.70
CA PRO A 22 11.15 10.08 11.72
C PRO A 22 12.60 9.58 11.62
N ASN A 23 13.11 8.99 12.70
CA ASN A 23 14.49 8.49 12.77
C ASN A 23 14.63 7.02 12.29
N LEU A 24 13.52 6.38 11.91
CA LEU A 24 13.56 5.01 11.40
C LEU A 24 14.42 4.95 10.12
N ASP A 25 15.46 4.10 10.13
CA ASP A 25 16.24 3.86 8.91
C ASP A 25 15.48 2.93 7.99
N ILE A 26 15.03 3.44 6.85
CA ILE A 26 14.21 2.72 5.88
C ILE A 26 14.90 2.76 4.52
N LYS A 27 15.04 1.59 3.92
CA LYS A 27 15.34 1.45 2.49
C LYS A 27 14.10 0.91 1.78
N TYR A 28 13.93 1.29 0.53
CA TYR A 28 12.87 0.75 -0.30
C TYR A 28 13.42 0.19 -1.60
N ILE A 29 12.73 -0.80 -2.14
CA ILE A 29 13.03 -1.42 -3.42
C ILE A 29 11.84 -1.18 -4.33
N LEU A 30 12.10 -0.70 -5.53
CA LEU A 30 11.12 -0.64 -6.60
C LEU A 30 11.43 -1.73 -7.62
N HIS A 31 10.49 -2.63 -7.81
CA HIS A 31 10.64 -3.70 -8.80
C HIS A 31 10.79 -3.17 -10.21
N LYS A 32 11.56 -3.89 -11.01
CA LYS A 32 11.72 -3.61 -12.44
C LYS A 32 10.78 -4.50 -13.26
N GLY A 33 9.94 -3.88 -14.06
CA GLY A 33 9.05 -4.61 -14.97
C GLY A 33 7.86 -5.26 -14.26
N LYS A 34 7.66 -6.58 -14.49
CA LYS A 34 6.50 -7.33 -13.99
C LYS A 34 6.81 -8.21 -12.79
N GLU A 35 7.89 -7.95 -12.07
CA GLU A 35 8.24 -8.70 -10.88
C GLU A 35 7.24 -8.41 -9.75
N HIS A 36 6.94 -9.43 -8.95
CA HIS A 36 5.98 -9.37 -7.85
C HIS A 36 6.59 -9.99 -6.60
N GLY A 37 6.15 -9.55 -5.43
CA GLY A 37 6.50 -10.16 -4.16
C GLY A 37 7.97 -10.00 -3.79
N ILE A 38 8.54 -11.00 -3.15
CA ILE A 38 9.91 -10.97 -2.60
C ILE A 38 10.92 -11.44 -3.64
N VAL A 39 11.76 -10.53 -4.13
CA VAL A 39 12.90 -10.86 -5.01
C VAL A 39 14.17 -10.89 -4.16
N LEU A 40 14.57 -12.09 -3.71
CA LEU A 40 15.72 -12.28 -2.80
C LEU A 40 17.03 -11.72 -3.35
N GLU A 41 17.20 -11.71 -4.67
CA GLU A 41 18.40 -11.18 -5.33
C GLU A 41 18.48 -9.66 -5.22
N GLU A 42 17.35 -8.95 -5.31
CA GLU A 42 17.31 -7.50 -5.09
C GLU A 42 17.66 -7.16 -3.63
N LEU A 43 17.14 -7.93 -2.66
CA LEU A 43 17.48 -7.77 -1.25
C LEU A 43 18.97 -7.92 -0.97
N LYS A 44 19.64 -8.88 -1.62
CA LYS A 44 21.09 -9.06 -1.52
C LYS A 44 21.88 -7.88 -2.11
N ASN A 45 21.39 -7.34 -3.21
CA ASN A 45 22.09 -6.30 -3.96
C ASN A 45 22.07 -4.93 -3.26
N ILE A 46 21.13 -4.66 -2.34
CA ILE A 46 21.09 -3.40 -1.61
C ILE A 46 22.18 -3.26 -0.53
N ASN A 47 22.90 -4.34 -0.21
CA ASN A 47 23.95 -4.37 0.82
C ASN A 47 23.53 -3.63 2.11
N TYR A 48 22.33 -3.91 2.60
CA TYR A 48 21.72 -3.27 3.75
C TYR A 48 21.20 -4.34 4.71
N ASP A 49 21.66 -4.31 5.94
CA ASP A 49 21.16 -5.18 6.99
C ASP A 49 19.89 -4.59 7.60
N PHE A 50 18.84 -5.40 7.72
CA PHE A 50 17.53 -4.98 8.21
C PHE A 50 16.96 -6.02 9.17
N ASP A 51 16.09 -5.61 10.07
CA ASP A 51 15.40 -6.48 11.02
C ASP A 51 14.02 -6.90 10.49
N LEU A 52 13.34 -5.99 9.78
CA LEU A 52 11.97 -6.16 9.29
C LEU A 52 11.89 -5.83 7.79
N LEU A 53 11.30 -6.74 7.02
CA LEU A 53 10.85 -6.51 5.66
C LEU A 53 9.34 -6.26 5.67
N VAL A 54 8.90 -5.10 5.17
CA VAL A 54 7.48 -4.80 4.96
C VAL A 54 7.17 -4.89 3.49
N ILE A 55 6.13 -5.63 3.13
CA ILE A 55 5.73 -5.88 1.75
C ILE A 55 4.29 -5.39 1.59
N PRO A 56 4.10 -4.16 1.11
CA PRO A 56 2.80 -3.66 0.72
C PRO A 56 2.43 -4.19 -0.68
N ASP A 57 1.19 -4.58 -0.87
CA ASP A 57 0.61 -5.04 -2.14
C ASP A 57 1.31 -6.26 -2.75
N GLY A 58 1.61 -7.27 -1.94
CA GLY A 58 2.19 -8.51 -2.44
C GLY A 58 2.76 -9.41 -1.35
N GLY A 59 3.34 -10.54 -1.76
CA GLY A 59 4.09 -11.44 -0.90
C GLY A 59 3.26 -12.55 -0.25
N SER A 60 1.95 -12.59 -0.41
CA SER A 60 1.10 -13.61 0.23
C SER A 60 1.41 -15.05 -0.19
N ASN A 61 2.03 -15.24 -1.35
CA ASN A 61 2.43 -16.56 -1.89
C ASN A 61 3.94 -16.81 -1.86
N ASP A 62 4.74 -16.00 -1.16
CA ASP A 62 6.21 -16.04 -1.20
C ASP A 62 6.81 -16.87 -0.05
N LYS A 63 6.19 -18.00 0.30
CA LYS A 63 6.58 -18.84 1.43
C LYS A 63 8.06 -19.21 1.45
N GLN A 64 8.63 -19.63 0.32
CA GLN A 64 10.03 -20.06 0.26
C GLN A 64 11.01 -18.90 0.53
N GLN A 65 10.68 -17.73 0.01
CA GLN A 65 11.45 -16.50 0.23
C GLN A 65 11.38 -16.08 1.69
N ILE A 66 10.18 -16.11 2.28
CA ILE A 66 9.93 -15.81 3.69
C ILE A 66 10.69 -16.77 4.60
N GLU A 67 10.64 -18.09 4.32
CA GLU A 67 11.40 -19.09 5.08
C GLU A 67 12.92 -18.85 5.00
N THR A 68 13.40 -18.37 3.85
CA THR A 68 14.81 -18.03 3.66
C THR A 68 15.21 -16.83 4.51
N LEU A 69 14.37 -15.79 4.58
CA LEU A 69 14.57 -14.62 5.41
C LEU A 69 14.50 -14.96 6.91
N ASN A 70 13.53 -15.78 7.30
CA ASN A 70 13.36 -16.22 8.69
C ASN A 70 14.57 -17.02 9.21
N LYS A 71 15.21 -17.84 8.37
CA LYS A 71 16.48 -18.53 8.71
C LYS A 71 17.62 -17.53 8.98
N GLN A 72 17.52 -16.29 8.50
CA GLN A 72 18.45 -15.21 8.75
C GLN A 72 17.99 -14.28 9.90
N ASN A 73 17.00 -14.70 10.70
CA ASN A 73 16.37 -13.93 11.77
C ASN A 73 15.71 -12.62 11.29
N LYS A 74 15.30 -12.53 10.02
CA LYS A 74 14.55 -11.39 9.50
C LYS A 74 13.05 -11.62 9.72
N GLN A 75 12.36 -10.59 10.19
CA GLN A 75 10.90 -10.58 10.30
C GLN A 75 10.27 -10.10 9.00
N VAL A 76 9.05 -10.56 8.71
CA VAL A 76 8.32 -10.17 7.49
C VAL A 76 6.90 -9.76 7.86
N LEU A 77 6.49 -8.58 7.42
CA LEU A 77 5.12 -8.09 7.48
C LEU A 77 4.57 -7.94 6.05
N ILE A 78 3.47 -8.60 5.78
CA ILE A 78 2.78 -8.59 4.49
C ILE A 78 1.46 -7.85 4.66
N LEU A 79 1.22 -6.82 3.83
CA LEU A 79 -0.03 -6.07 3.75
C LEU A 79 -0.54 -6.21 2.31
N ASP A 80 -1.42 -7.20 2.08
CA ASP A 80 -1.75 -7.68 0.74
C ASP A 80 -3.25 -7.94 0.58
N HIS A 81 -3.71 -8.01 -0.65
CA HIS A 81 -5.10 -8.28 -1.00
C HIS A 81 -5.27 -9.41 -2.02
N HIS A 82 -4.17 -9.91 -2.57
CA HIS A 82 -4.21 -10.98 -3.56
C HIS A 82 -4.67 -12.32 -2.95
N LEU A 83 -5.32 -13.14 -3.78
CA LEU A 83 -5.63 -14.52 -3.42
C LEU A 83 -4.33 -15.31 -3.16
N TYR A 84 -4.36 -16.15 -2.15
CA TYR A 84 -3.22 -16.97 -1.78
C TYR A 84 -3.63 -18.40 -1.42
N ASN A 85 -2.70 -19.33 -1.60
CA ASN A 85 -2.90 -20.74 -1.30
C ASN A 85 -1.92 -21.27 -0.25
N GLU A 86 -1.03 -20.41 0.27
CA GLU A 86 0.07 -20.85 1.11
C GLU A 86 -0.12 -20.45 2.58
N THR A 87 0.15 -21.37 3.49
CA THR A 87 0.31 -21.10 4.91
C THR A 87 1.73 -20.61 5.18
N LEU A 88 1.85 -19.46 5.82
CA LEU A 88 3.14 -18.86 6.16
C LEU A 88 3.74 -19.52 7.43
N SER A 89 5.05 -19.39 7.59
CA SER A 89 5.77 -19.78 8.80
C SER A 89 5.50 -18.80 9.94
N ASN A 90 5.76 -19.24 11.17
CA ASN A 90 5.45 -18.49 12.41
C ASN A 90 6.14 -17.12 12.56
N ASN A 91 7.15 -16.79 11.73
CA ASN A 91 7.90 -15.54 11.80
C ASN A 91 7.49 -14.53 10.72
N ALA A 92 6.35 -14.73 10.09
CA ALA A 92 5.76 -13.77 9.17
C ALA A 92 4.35 -13.42 9.63
N ILE A 93 4.01 -12.15 9.56
CA ILE A 93 2.65 -11.65 9.80
C ILE A 93 2.09 -11.28 8.43
N ARG A 94 0.96 -11.89 8.07
CA ARG A 94 0.18 -11.53 6.89
C ARG A 94 -1.14 -10.92 7.32
N ILE A 95 -1.39 -9.71 6.85
CA ILE A 95 -2.69 -9.03 6.90
C ILE A 95 -3.21 -9.03 5.47
N ASN A 96 -4.29 -9.76 5.24
CA ASN A 96 -4.88 -9.91 3.92
C ASN A 96 -6.40 -9.97 4.04
N CYS A 97 -7.11 -9.19 3.24
CA CYS A 97 -8.57 -9.14 3.25
C CYS A 97 -9.23 -10.45 2.78
N GLN A 98 -8.47 -11.36 2.14
CA GLN A 98 -8.94 -12.68 1.70
C GLN A 98 -8.92 -13.73 2.81
N ASP A 99 -8.51 -13.40 4.03
CA ASP A 99 -8.43 -14.35 5.16
C ASP A 99 -9.78 -14.85 5.70
N GLY A 100 -10.88 -14.50 5.05
CA GLY A 100 -12.22 -15.03 5.33
C GLY A 100 -12.91 -14.47 6.58
N GLN A 101 -12.22 -13.69 7.39
CA GLN A 101 -12.78 -13.01 8.58
C GLN A 101 -13.12 -11.54 8.31
N TYR A 102 -12.56 -10.96 7.28
CA TYR A 102 -12.87 -9.61 6.85
C TYR A 102 -13.99 -9.63 5.81
N SER A 103 -15.02 -8.82 6.03
CA SER A 103 -16.24 -8.85 5.20
C SER A 103 -16.06 -8.25 3.81
N ASN A 104 -15.05 -7.40 3.61
CA ASN A 104 -14.77 -6.73 2.36
C ASN A 104 -13.48 -7.27 1.73
N THR A 105 -13.63 -8.11 0.71
CA THR A 105 -12.50 -8.61 -0.10
C THR A 105 -12.15 -7.72 -1.29
N GLU A 106 -12.98 -6.69 -1.53
CA GLU A 106 -12.87 -5.76 -2.65
C GLU A 106 -12.13 -4.48 -2.22
N ILE A 107 -10.93 -4.63 -1.69
CA ILE A 107 -10.07 -3.53 -1.26
C ILE A 107 -8.66 -3.78 -1.78
N SER A 108 -8.00 -2.76 -2.32
CA SER A 108 -6.65 -2.86 -2.89
C SER A 108 -5.55 -2.95 -1.83
N GLY A 109 -4.31 -3.21 -2.25
CA GLY A 109 -3.17 -3.30 -1.35
C GLY A 109 -2.97 -2.04 -0.52
N VAL A 110 -3.09 -0.83 -1.11
CA VAL A 110 -3.02 0.41 -0.32
C VAL A 110 -4.20 0.57 0.63
N GLY A 111 -5.36 0.04 0.27
CA GLY A 111 -6.51 -0.01 1.17
C GLY A 111 -6.24 -0.90 2.39
N VAL A 112 -5.60 -2.05 2.21
CA VAL A 112 -5.14 -2.91 3.32
C VAL A 112 -4.10 -2.19 4.17
N CYS A 113 -3.13 -1.51 3.55
CA CYS A 113 -2.16 -0.68 4.28
C CYS A 113 -2.85 0.38 5.14
N TYR A 114 -3.79 1.13 4.56
CA TYR A 114 -4.58 2.12 5.29
C TYR A 114 -5.30 1.50 6.50
N LYS A 115 -6.02 0.41 6.32
CA LYS A 115 -6.75 -0.25 7.41
C LYS A 115 -5.82 -0.70 8.54
N PHE A 116 -4.65 -1.22 8.20
CA PHE A 116 -3.64 -1.65 9.17
C PHE A 116 -3.12 -0.46 10.00
N PHE A 117 -2.67 0.61 9.34
CA PHE A 117 -2.10 1.75 10.04
C PHE A 117 -3.15 2.57 10.78
N HIS A 118 -4.33 2.76 10.21
CA HIS A 118 -5.44 3.43 10.88
C HIS A 118 -5.85 2.73 12.19
N LEU A 119 -5.96 1.39 12.16
CA LEU A 119 -6.22 0.60 13.37
C LEU A 119 -5.05 0.70 14.38
N TYR A 120 -3.80 0.69 13.88
CA TYR A 120 -2.62 0.85 14.73
C TYR A 120 -2.65 2.21 15.45
N GLU A 121 -2.97 3.27 14.75
CA GLU A 121 -3.11 4.62 15.30
C GLU A 121 -4.22 4.68 16.35
N GLU A 122 -5.40 4.10 16.06
CA GLU A 122 -6.53 4.02 16.98
C GLU A 122 -6.17 3.29 18.28
N LEU A 123 -5.58 2.10 18.17
CA LEU A 123 -5.19 1.28 19.32
C LEU A 123 -4.11 1.94 20.20
N ASN A 124 -3.31 2.82 19.64
CA ASN A 124 -2.25 3.54 20.35
C ASN A 124 -2.64 4.98 20.72
N ASN A 125 -3.90 5.39 20.49
CA ASN A 125 -4.41 6.75 20.72
C ASN A 125 -3.55 7.84 20.04
N LEU A 126 -3.11 7.57 18.81
CA LEU A 126 -2.38 8.50 17.96
C LEU A 126 -3.34 9.31 17.10
N GLU A 127 -2.86 10.42 16.55
CA GLU A 127 -3.56 11.16 15.51
C GLU A 127 -3.67 10.29 14.25
N HIS A 128 -4.82 10.31 13.56
CA HIS A 128 -5.03 9.54 12.34
C HIS A 128 -4.34 10.20 11.14
N TYR A 129 -3.02 10.09 11.09
CA TYR A 129 -2.23 10.57 9.96
C TYR A 129 -2.58 9.82 8.67
N SER A 130 -2.94 8.53 8.79
CA SER A 130 -3.42 7.70 7.68
C SER A 130 -4.57 8.34 6.90
N ASP A 131 -5.48 9.06 7.57
CA ASP A 131 -6.61 9.75 6.92
C ASP A 131 -6.16 10.87 5.98
N THR A 132 -4.99 11.46 6.21
CA THR A 132 -4.44 12.53 5.36
C THR A 132 -3.98 12.04 3.99
N MET A 133 -3.91 10.72 3.79
CA MET A 133 -3.42 10.05 2.58
C MET A 133 -4.51 9.20 1.88
N LEU A 134 -5.78 9.43 2.19
CA LEU A 134 -6.90 8.71 1.55
C LEU A 134 -6.97 8.92 0.03
N ASP A 135 -6.36 9.98 -0.50
CA ASP A 135 -6.22 10.17 -1.94
C ASP A 135 -5.34 9.09 -2.60
N LEU A 136 -4.27 8.63 -1.94
CA LEU A 136 -3.49 7.47 -2.40
C LEU A 136 -4.33 6.19 -2.37
N VAL A 137 -5.14 6.00 -1.34
CA VAL A 137 -6.06 4.87 -1.20
C VAL A 137 -7.10 4.86 -2.33
N ALA A 138 -7.65 6.03 -2.67
CA ALA A 138 -8.58 6.16 -3.79
C ALA A 138 -7.92 5.78 -5.12
N ILE A 139 -6.68 6.24 -5.35
CA ILE A 139 -5.93 5.93 -6.58
C ILE A 139 -5.66 4.44 -6.70
N GLY A 140 -5.21 3.76 -5.63
CA GLY A 140 -4.96 2.32 -5.66
C GLY A 140 -6.23 1.53 -5.92
N ASN A 141 -7.32 1.79 -5.18
CA ASN A 141 -8.59 1.10 -5.38
C ASN A 141 -9.15 1.28 -6.82
N ILE A 142 -9.05 2.49 -7.39
CA ILE A 142 -9.50 2.76 -8.75
C ILE A 142 -8.54 2.15 -9.78
N GLY A 143 -7.23 2.28 -9.55
CA GLY A 143 -6.19 1.77 -10.45
C GLY A 143 -6.22 0.24 -10.58
N ASP A 144 -6.53 -0.45 -9.50
CA ASP A 144 -6.65 -1.90 -9.45
C ASP A 144 -8.09 -2.41 -9.73
N MET A 145 -8.98 -1.49 -10.14
CA MET A 145 -10.37 -1.78 -10.54
C MET A 145 -11.19 -2.53 -9.47
N MET A 146 -11.00 -2.18 -8.19
CA MET A 146 -11.76 -2.76 -7.10
C MET A 146 -13.27 -2.50 -7.25
N ASP A 147 -14.09 -3.45 -6.83
CA ASP A 147 -15.54 -3.36 -6.98
C ASP A 147 -16.15 -2.30 -6.05
N LEU A 148 -16.52 -1.15 -6.62
CA LEU A 148 -17.13 -0.03 -5.90
C LEU A 148 -18.58 -0.29 -5.44
N ARG A 149 -19.14 -1.48 -5.69
CA ARG A 149 -20.39 -1.92 -5.04
C ARG A 149 -20.15 -2.25 -3.57
N SER A 150 -18.90 -2.59 -3.19
CA SER A 150 -18.49 -2.62 -1.79
C SER A 150 -18.61 -1.21 -1.20
N LEU A 151 -19.42 -1.09 -0.13
CA LEU A 151 -19.70 0.20 0.49
C LEU A 151 -18.45 0.83 1.12
N GLU A 152 -17.59 0.01 1.73
CA GLU A 152 -16.36 0.48 2.34
C GLU A 152 -15.37 0.99 1.29
N THR A 153 -15.12 0.21 0.24
CA THR A 153 -14.21 0.60 -0.85
C THR A 153 -14.68 1.88 -1.52
N ARG A 154 -15.99 1.98 -1.81
CA ARG A 154 -16.58 3.20 -2.35
C ARG A 154 -16.44 4.40 -1.41
N TYR A 155 -16.65 4.18 -0.10
CA TYR A 155 -16.48 5.23 0.91
C TYR A 155 -15.05 5.75 0.95
N LEU A 156 -14.05 4.85 0.96
CA LEU A 156 -12.64 5.22 0.95
C LEU A 156 -12.26 6.00 -0.33
N CYS A 157 -12.73 5.54 -1.49
CA CYS A 157 -12.54 6.26 -2.75
C CYS A 157 -13.15 7.67 -2.69
N GLN A 158 -14.39 7.79 -2.21
CA GLN A 158 -15.05 9.09 -2.09
C GLN A 158 -14.29 10.04 -1.17
N LYS A 159 -13.83 9.55 -0.01
CA LYS A 159 -13.04 10.35 0.94
C LYS A 159 -11.71 10.82 0.36
N GLY A 160 -11.03 9.95 -0.38
CA GLY A 160 -9.79 10.33 -1.06
C GLY A 160 -10.01 11.37 -2.16
N LEU A 161 -11.10 11.26 -2.92
CA LEU A 161 -11.50 12.26 -3.92
C LEU A 161 -11.88 13.60 -3.27
N ASP A 162 -12.56 13.56 -2.12
CA ASP A 162 -12.90 14.76 -1.35
C ASP A 162 -11.61 15.50 -0.90
N LEU A 163 -10.63 14.78 -0.32
CA LEU A 163 -9.33 15.35 0.04
C LEU A 163 -8.63 16.01 -1.15
N PHE A 164 -8.64 15.34 -2.29
CA PHE A 164 -8.06 15.87 -3.51
C PHE A 164 -8.76 17.17 -3.95
N ASN A 165 -10.09 17.17 -4.00
CA ASN A 165 -10.90 18.32 -4.42
C ASN A 165 -10.76 19.52 -3.45
N GLU A 166 -10.56 19.24 -2.16
CA GLU A 166 -10.30 20.27 -1.14
C GLU A 166 -8.85 20.81 -1.18
N GLY A 167 -8.01 20.28 -2.05
CA GLY A 167 -6.61 20.68 -2.14
C GLY A 167 -5.74 20.23 -0.95
N LYS A 168 -6.22 19.26 -0.15
CA LYS A 168 -5.55 18.72 1.03
C LYS A 168 -4.74 17.46 0.75
N GLY A 169 -4.98 16.78 -0.39
CA GLY A 169 -4.34 15.55 -0.78
C GLY A 169 -2.83 15.70 -1.08
N ASN A 170 -2.22 14.59 -1.46
CA ASN A 170 -0.80 14.49 -1.72
C ASN A 170 -0.31 15.50 -2.76
N LYS A 171 0.73 16.26 -2.43
CA LYS A 171 1.27 17.34 -3.28
C LYS A 171 1.78 16.83 -4.63
N PHE A 172 2.36 15.63 -4.67
CA PHE A 172 2.84 15.02 -5.91
C PHE A 172 1.67 14.68 -6.85
N ILE A 173 0.61 14.08 -6.32
CA ILE A 173 -0.59 13.74 -7.11
C ILE A 173 -1.22 15.01 -7.68
N ARG A 174 -1.35 16.07 -6.88
CA ARG A 174 -1.84 17.36 -7.36
C ARG A 174 -0.98 17.96 -8.47
N ALA A 175 0.34 17.91 -8.31
CA ALA A 175 1.26 18.40 -9.34
C ALA A 175 1.16 17.58 -10.64
N LEU A 176 1.00 16.26 -10.53
CA LEU A 176 0.82 15.37 -11.68
C LEU A 176 -0.47 15.71 -12.44
N VAL A 177 -1.58 15.89 -11.74
CA VAL A 177 -2.87 16.28 -12.34
C VAL A 177 -2.76 17.63 -13.04
N GLN A 178 -2.22 18.66 -12.37
CA GLN A 178 -2.00 19.97 -12.97
C GLN A 178 -1.11 19.92 -14.22
N HIS A 179 -0.09 19.05 -14.22
CA HIS A 179 0.74 18.86 -15.40
C HIS A 179 -0.05 18.25 -16.56
N GLN A 180 -0.88 17.25 -16.30
CA GLN A 180 -1.73 16.64 -17.32
C GLN A 180 -2.80 17.60 -17.84
N GLU A 181 -3.45 18.38 -16.97
CA GLU A 181 -4.40 19.43 -17.36
C GLU A 181 -3.79 20.42 -18.34
N LYS A 182 -2.58 20.92 -18.05
CA LYS A 182 -1.86 21.82 -18.97
C LYS A 182 -1.55 21.15 -20.31
N ARG A 183 -1.26 19.84 -20.32
CA ARG A 183 -0.94 19.11 -21.55
C ARG A 183 -2.14 18.89 -22.44
N ILE A 184 -3.30 18.62 -21.87
CA ILE A 184 -4.54 18.33 -22.62
C ILE A 184 -5.39 19.59 -22.86
N GLY A 185 -5.10 20.71 -22.19
CA GLY A 185 -5.85 21.96 -22.31
C GLY A 185 -7.25 21.90 -21.71
N ASP A 186 -7.53 20.92 -20.82
CA ASP A 186 -8.82 20.76 -20.16
C ASP A 186 -8.61 20.40 -18.68
N THR A 187 -9.59 20.69 -17.84
CA THR A 187 -9.59 20.33 -16.43
C THR A 187 -9.85 18.84 -16.26
N LEU A 188 -8.92 18.14 -15.64
CA LEU A 188 -9.09 16.75 -15.24
C LEU A 188 -10.00 16.71 -14.01
N ASN A 189 -11.20 16.20 -14.21
CA ASN A 189 -12.03 15.79 -13.11
C ASN A 189 -11.76 14.31 -12.84
N PHE A 190 -11.39 13.94 -11.61
CA PHE A 190 -11.13 12.54 -11.24
C PHE A 190 -12.28 11.60 -11.62
N ILE A 191 -13.52 12.09 -11.65
CA ILE A 191 -14.70 11.36 -12.11
C ILE A 191 -14.64 11.03 -13.61
N LYS A 192 -13.83 11.74 -14.40
CA LYS A 192 -13.67 11.47 -15.86
C LYS A 192 -12.51 10.53 -16.17
N VAL A 193 -11.73 10.10 -15.17
CA VAL A 193 -10.56 9.23 -15.31
C VAL A 193 -10.84 7.83 -14.81
N ALA A 194 -11.98 7.62 -14.14
CA ALA A 194 -12.45 6.32 -13.65
C ALA A 194 -13.30 5.60 -14.71
#